data_dda85ed891c3775c9008aba9ba4d87a1
#
_entry.id   dda85ed891c3775c9008aba9ba4d87a1
#
_cell.length_a   1.000
_cell.length_b   1.000
_cell.length_c   1.000
_cell.angle_alpha   90.00
_cell.angle_beta   90.00
_cell.angle_gamma   90.00
#
_symmetry.space_group_name_H-M   'P 1'
#
loop_
_entity.id
_entity.type
_entity.pdbx_description
1 polymer ?
#
loop_
_entity_poly.entity_id
_entity_poly.type
_entity_poly.pdbx_seq_one_letter_code
_entity_poly.pdbx_strand_id
1 'polypeptide(L)'
;MAAEPNRLLILVPDPVYPEPWAWAFHVEAEALRAGGFDVSARPWTAPGDLAPFDAVLPLVVWGYHECYDEWLTLLDQLGRGAAPCINAPELLRWNSDKAYLAELDAGGIATVPTIAVEALDEHGLIAARDRFGCERLVVKPPVSASATGTFLLSPGDAVPAEVEGRRMLIQPYLQSIARTGEYSLMLFDGHFSHAILKTPRAGDFRVQPHLGGSEQPCAPPEGAEALARAALAAAPAEAVYARVDMAADDSGTLRIMELELIEPALWLQHAPDKGAAFASAVRRAIEQPLANR
;
A
#
# COMPACT_ATOMS: atom_id res chain seq x y z
N MET A 1 -0.06 -40.76 1.20
CA MET A 1 1.12 -39.85 1.21
C MET A 1 0.54 -38.45 1.35
N ALA A 2 1.02 -37.64 2.29
CA ALA A 2 0.66 -36.22 2.31
C ALA A 2 1.19 -35.57 1.01
N ALA A 3 0.39 -34.71 0.39
CA ALA A 3 0.87 -33.92 -0.75
C ALA A 3 2.06 -33.05 -0.28
N GLU A 4 3.04 -32.85 -1.16
CA GLU A 4 4.12 -31.92 -0.87
C GLU A 4 3.55 -30.51 -0.66
N PRO A 5 4.09 -29.73 0.27
CA PRO A 5 3.63 -28.35 0.49
C PRO A 5 3.94 -27.49 -0.73
N ASN A 6 3.00 -26.58 -1.07
CA ASN A 6 3.24 -25.59 -2.12
C ASN A 6 4.42 -24.70 -1.72
N ARG A 7 5.30 -24.43 -2.68
CA ARG A 7 6.52 -23.65 -2.51
C ARG A 7 6.27 -22.19 -2.88
N LEU A 8 6.42 -21.31 -1.91
CA LEU A 8 6.24 -19.87 -2.09
C LEU A 8 7.58 -19.14 -2.06
N LEU A 9 7.69 -18.13 -2.90
CA LEU A 9 8.79 -17.18 -2.86
C LEU A 9 8.26 -15.82 -2.40
N ILE A 10 8.72 -15.32 -1.27
CA ILE A 10 8.56 -13.91 -0.90
C ILE A 10 9.75 -13.12 -1.44
N LEU A 11 9.47 -12.09 -2.21
CA LEU A 11 10.49 -11.14 -2.65
C LEU A 11 10.77 -10.15 -1.53
N VAL A 12 12.07 -9.97 -1.24
CA VAL A 12 12.58 -9.16 -0.14
C VAL A 12 13.59 -8.13 -0.66
N PRO A 13 13.98 -7.11 0.12
CA PRO A 13 15.02 -6.16 -0.28
C PRO A 13 16.36 -6.83 -0.56
N ASP A 14 17.22 -6.11 -1.25
CA ASP A 14 18.61 -6.47 -1.39
C ASP A 14 19.29 -6.61 -0.01
N PRO A 15 20.24 -7.53 0.20
CA PRO A 15 20.95 -7.69 1.47
C PRO A 15 21.66 -6.43 1.98
N VAL A 16 21.98 -5.48 1.08
CA VAL A 16 22.59 -4.19 1.45
C VAL A 16 21.58 -3.08 1.70
N TYR A 17 20.27 -3.36 1.63
CA TYR A 17 19.22 -2.37 1.92
C TYR A 17 19.38 -1.83 3.35
N PRO A 18 19.38 -0.49 3.55
CA PRO A 18 19.81 0.12 4.79
C PRO A 18 18.87 -0.09 5.98
N GLU A 19 17.59 -0.30 5.73
CA GLU A 19 16.58 -0.43 6.78
C GLU A 19 16.36 -1.89 7.20
N PRO A 20 16.06 -2.15 8.49
CA PRO A 20 15.81 -3.51 8.98
C PRO A 20 14.43 -4.01 8.48
N TRP A 21 14.42 -4.88 7.49
CA TRP A 21 13.22 -5.43 6.86
C TRP A 21 12.87 -6.87 7.29
N ALA A 22 13.81 -7.60 7.86
CA ALA A 22 13.63 -9.04 8.15
C ALA A 22 12.43 -9.35 9.05
N TRP A 23 12.01 -8.42 9.89
CA TRP A 23 10.84 -8.58 10.75
C TRP A 23 9.55 -8.73 9.93
N ALA A 24 9.38 -7.96 8.86
CA ALA A 24 8.22 -8.05 7.97
C ALA A 24 8.16 -9.43 7.32
N PHE A 25 9.27 -9.86 6.71
CA PHE A 25 9.37 -11.20 6.14
C PHE A 25 9.04 -12.31 7.16
N HIS A 26 9.56 -12.21 8.39
CA HIS A 26 9.33 -13.26 9.39
C HIS A 26 7.86 -13.39 9.79
N VAL A 27 7.15 -12.29 9.98
CA VAL A 27 5.72 -12.28 10.34
C VAL A 27 4.88 -12.95 9.24
N GLU A 28 5.13 -12.60 8.00
CA GLU A 28 4.37 -13.10 6.85
C GLU A 28 4.72 -14.56 6.52
N ALA A 29 6.02 -14.89 6.54
CA ALA A 29 6.48 -16.26 6.33
C ALA A 29 6.01 -17.21 7.43
N GLU A 30 5.93 -16.78 8.68
CA GLU A 30 5.41 -17.58 9.78
C GLU A 30 3.93 -17.93 9.58
N ALA A 31 3.10 -16.94 9.21
CA ALA A 31 1.68 -17.16 8.92
C ALA A 31 1.47 -18.13 7.75
N LEU A 32 2.26 -17.97 6.67
CA LEU A 32 2.20 -18.87 5.51
C LEU A 32 2.68 -20.29 5.85
N ARG A 33 3.78 -20.43 6.61
CA ARG A 33 4.27 -21.74 7.06
C ARG A 33 3.27 -22.43 8.00
N ALA A 34 2.63 -21.68 8.90
CA ALA A 34 1.54 -22.20 9.72
C ALA A 34 0.34 -22.64 8.86
N GLY A 35 0.11 -21.99 7.71
CA GLY A 35 -0.82 -22.41 6.68
C GLY A 35 -0.38 -23.62 5.85
N GLY A 36 0.81 -24.21 6.09
CA GLY A 36 1.30 -25.41 5.42
C GLY A 36 2.06 -25.17 4.12
N PHE A 37 2.60 -23.97 3.92
CA PHE A 37 3.46 -23.65 2.78
C PHE A 37 4.94 -23.83 3.11
N ASP A 38 5.74 -24.15 2.08
CA ASP A 38 7.20 -24.01 2.13
C ASP A 38 7.58 -22.62 1.61
N VAL A 39 8.19 -21.78 2.47
CA VAL A 39 8.41 -20.35 2.18
C VAL A 39 9.90 -20.04 2.12
N SER A 40 10.33 -19.53 0.97
CA SER A 40 11.67 -19.04 0.70
C SER A 40 11.68 -17.51 0.50
N ALA A 41 12.87 -16.90 0.61
CA ALA A 41 13.08 -15.48 0.33
C ALA A 41 14.19 -15.30 -0.70
N ARG A 42 14.05 -14.32 -1.60
CA ARG A 42 15.10 -13.84 -2.51
C ARG A 42 15.00 -12.34 -2.71
N PRO A 43 16.13 -11.67 -2.96
CA PRO A 43 16.12 -10.25 -3.32
C PRO A 43 15.25 -10.00 -4.56
N TRP A 44 14.40 -8.98 -4.51
CA TRP A 44 13.57 -8.62 -5.66
C TRP A 44 14.39 -8.11 -6.85
N THR A 45 15.59 -7.55 -6.58
CA THR A 45 16.56 -7.10 -7.59
C THR A 45 17.24 -8.27 -8.34
N ALA A 46 17.25 -9.47 -7.75
CA ALA A 46 17.88 -10.65 -8.30
C ALA A 46 17.11 -11.93 -7.93
N PRO A 47 15.84 -12.08 -8.37
CA PRO A 47 14.98 -13.20 -7.95
C PRO A 47 15.42 -14.56 -8.51
N GLY A 48 16.22 -14.57 -9.56
CA GLY A 48 16.71 -15.78 -10.22
C GLY A 48 15.61 -16.57 -10.94
N ASP A 49 15.80 -17.90 -11.07
CA ASP A 49 14.80 -18.77 -11.66
C ASP A 49 13.58 -18.92 -10.74
N LEU A 50 12.40 -18.57 -11.24
CA LEU A 50 11.12 -18.64 -10.54
C LEU A 50 10.33 -19.92 -10.80
N ALA A 51 10.71 -20.72 -11.79
CA ALA A 51 9.99 -21.95 -12.18
C ALA A 51 9.82 -22.98 -11.04
N PRO A 52 10.71 -23.06 -10.04
CA PRO A 52 10.53 -24.00 -8.92
C PRO A 52 9.43 -23.62 -7.93
N PHE A 53 8.78 -22.44 -8.03
CA PHE A 53 7.79 -21.96 -7.07
C PHE A 53 6.38 -22.06 -7.62
N ASP A 54 5.43 -22.35 -6.74
CA ASP A 54 4.00 -22.39 -7.06
C ASP A 54 3.39 -21.00 -7.07
N ALA A 55 3.99 -20.03 -6.34
CA ALA A 55 3.66 -18.60 -6.43
C ALA A 55 4.80 -17.71 -5.94
N VAL A 56 4.78 -16.45 -6.39
CA VAL A 56 5.69 -15.38 -6.00
C VAL A 56 4.89 -14.25 -5.36
N LEU A 57 5.31 -13.78 -4.18
CA LEU A 57 4.67 -12.71 -3.41
C LEU A 57 5.64 -11.55 -3.20
N PRO A 58 5.42 -10.38 -3.80
CA PRO A 58 6.27 -9.20 -3.60
C PRO A 58 5.91 -8.43 -2.31
N LEU A 59 5.80 -9.14 -1.18
CA LEU A 59 5.33 -8.60 0.09
C LEU A 59 6.33 -7.69 0.80
N VAL A 60 7.63 -7.75 0.45
CA VAL A 60 8.68 -6.98 1.12
C VAL A 60 9.64 -6.39 0.09
N VAL A 61 9.14 -5.88 -1.02
CA VAL A 61 9.96 -5.29 -2.10
C VAL A 61 10.38 -3.84 -1.78
N TRP A 62 10.79 -3.59 -0.53
CA TRP A 62 11.17 -2.25 -0.10
C TRP A 62 12.30 -1.68 -0.96
N GLY A 63 12.24 -0.38 -1.21
CA GLY A 63 13.17 0.30 -2.12
C GLY A 63 12.72 0.31 -3.59
N TYR A 64 11.62 -0.35 -3.95
CA TYR A 64 11.13 -0.39 -5.33
C TYR A 64 10.89 1.01 -5.93
N HIS A 65 10.47 1.97 -5.10
CA HIS A 65 10.19 3.35 -5.50
C HIS A 65 11.47 4.15 -5.81
N GLU A 66 12.63 3.73 -5.31
CA GLU A 66 13.94 4.32 -5.58
C GLU A 66 14.52 3.78 -6.90
N CYS A 67 14.17 2.52 -7.27
CA CYS A 67 14.60 1.83 -8.47
C CYS A 67 13.40 1.46 -9.36
N TYR A 68 12.54 2.45 -9.67
CA TYR A 68 11.22 2.22 -10.24
C TYR A 68 11.26 1.52 -11.61
N ASP A 69 12.22 1.83 -12.46
CA ASP A 69 12.38 1.17 -13.78
C ASP A 69 12.72 -0.32 -13.63
N GLU A 70 13.53 -0.68 -12.63
CA GLU A 70 13.86 -2.06 -12.30
C GLU A 70 12.62 -2.80 -11.79
N TRP A 71 11.82 -2.13 -10.94
CA TRP A 71 10.54 -2.65 -10.47
C TRP A 71 9.58 -2.94 -11.62
N LEU A 72 9.40 -2.00 -12.56
CA LEU A 72 8.56 -2.19 -13.73
C LEU A 72 9.05 -3.35 -14.62
N THR A 73 10.37 -3.50 -14.76
CA THR A 73 10.99 -4.62 -15.47
C THR A 73 10.68 -5.96 -14.78
N LEU A 74 10.77 -6.01 -13.44
CA LEU A 74 10.41 -7.19 -12.67
C LEU A 74 8.93 -7.55 -12.83
N LEU A 75 8.02 -6.58 -12.80
CA LEU A 75 6.59 -6.82 -13.05
C LEU A 75 6.34 -7.43 -14.42
N ASP A 76 7.06 -6.98 -15.46
CA ASP A 76 7.00 -7.57 -16.79
C ASP A 76 7.50 -9.02 -16.81
N GLN A 77 8.54 -9.33 -16.05
CA GLN A 77 9.05 -10.70 -15.91
C GLN A 77 8.04 -11.59 -15.17
N LEU A 78 7.48 -11.11 -14.07
CA LEU A 78 6.46 -11.84 -13.30
C LEU A 78 5.20 -12.10 -14.13
N GLY A 79 4.77 -11.15 -14.96
CA GLY A 79 3.60 -11.30 -15.82
C GLY A 79 3.78 -12.32 -16.97
N ARG A 80 5.03 -12.63 -17.34
CA ARG A 80 5.37 -13.65 -18.36
C ARG A 80 5.83 -14.97 -17.76
N GLY A 81 6.07 -15.00 -16.45
CA GLY A 81 6.60 -16.15 -15.73
C GLY A 81 5.61 -17.29 -15.62
N ALA A 82 6.13 -18.51 -15.36
CA ALA A 82 5.31 -19.69 -15.13
C ALA A 82 4.69 -19.69 -13.72
N ALA A 83 5.37 -19.12 -12.73
CA ALA A 83 4.86 -18.99 -11.37
C ALA A 83 3.94 -17.77 -11.28
N PRO A 84 2.69 -17.91 -10.80
CA PRO A 84 1.78 -16.79 -10.61
C PRO A 84 2.34 -15.79 -9.58
N CYS A 85 2.20 -14.50 -9.87
CA CYS A 85 2.47 -13.42 -8.92
C CYS A 85 1.20 -13.07 -8.15
N ILE A 86 1.30 -12.97 -6.85
CA ILE A 86 0.22 -12.61 -5.92
C ILE A 86 0.62 -11.34 -5.14
N ASN A 87 -0.02 -10.20 -5.33
CA ASN A 87 -1.10 -9.84 -6.27
C ASN A 87 -0.64 -9.83 -7.74
N ALA A 88 -1.59 -9.77 -8.67
CA ALA A 88 -1.27 -9.80 -10.11
C ALA A 88 -0.40 -8.59 -10.53
N PRO A 89 0.56 -8.76 -11.46
CA PRO A 89 1.47 -7.68 -11.90
C PRO A 89 0.77 -6.44 -12.44
N GLU A 90 -0.39 -6.59 -13.09
CA GLU A 90 -1.22 -5.48 -13.54
C GLU A 90 -1.72 -4.63 -12.38
N LEU A 91 -2.20 -5.26 -11.31
CA LEU A 91 -2.65 -4.60 -10.10
C LEU A 91 -1.51 -3.87 -9.39
N LEU A 92 -0.34 -4.53 -9.29
CA LEU A 92 0.85 -3.95 -8.66
C LEU A 92 1.36 -2.74 -9.44
N ARG A 93 1.37 -2.81 -10.77
CA ARG A 93 1.77 -1.69 -11.64
C ARG A 93 0.85 -0.49 -11.47
N TRP A 94 -0.46 -0.70 -11.48
CA TRP A 94 -1.43 0.36 -11.23
C TRP A 94 -1.26 0.98 -9.84
N ASN A 95 -1.10 0.14 -8.82
CA ASN A 95 -0.94 0.59 -7.43
C ASN A 95 0.40 1.31 -7.17
N SER A 96 1.42 1.08 -7.98
CA SER A 96 2.73 1.73 -7.84
C SER A 96 2.69 3.25 -8.01
N ASP A 97 1.73 3.77 -8.78
CA ASP A 97 1.53 5.20 -9.02
C ASP A 97 0.27 5.68 -8.30
N LYS A 98 0.44 6.44 -7.22
CA LYS A 98 -0.66 6.92 -6.37
C LYS A 98 -1.64 7.88 -7.07
N ALA A 99 -1.42 8.21 -8.36
CA ALA A 99 -2.41 8.93 -9.17
C ALA A 99 -3.72 8.14 -9.32
N TYR A 100 -3.71 6.82 -9.06
CA TYR A 100 -4.94 6.00 -8.97
C TYR A 100 -5.97 6.58 -7.99
N LEU A 101 -5.55 7.36 -6.98
CA LEU A 101 -6.49 8.02 -6.06
C LEU A 101 -7.43 9.00 -6.78
N ALA A 102 -6.91 9.72 -7.78
CA ALA A 102 -7.74 10.61 -8.61
C ALA A 102 -8.70 9.81 -9.53
N GLU A 103 -8.28 8.63 -10.00
CA GLU A 103 -9.13 7.73 -10.78
C GLU A 103 -10.28 7.17 -9.92
N LEU A 104 -9.97 6.73 -8.70
CA LEU A 104 -10.98 6.26 -7.74
C LEU A 104 -11.99 7.37 -7.39
N ASP A 105 -11.52 8.62 -7.14
CA ASP A 105 -12.38 9.77 -6.86
C ASP A 105 -13.32 10.06 -8.05
N ALA A 106 -12.79 10.06 -9.27
CA ALA A 106 -13.58 10.23 -10.50
C ALA A 106 -14.61 9.10 -10.69
N GLY A 107 -14.31 7.89 -10.21
CA GLY A 107 -15.20 6.73 -10.16
C GLY A 107 -16.24 6.79 -9.03
N GLY A 108 -16.25 7.84 -8.19
CA GLY A 108 -17.18 8.02 -7.09
C GLY A 108 -16.79 7.34 -5.78
N ILE A 109 -15.57 6.82 -5.67
CA ILE A 109 -15.02 6.30 -4.40
C ILE A 109 -14.56 7.48 -3.55
N ALA A 110 -14.97 7.54 -2.30
CA ALA A 110 -14.58 8.61 -1.39
C ALA A 110 -13.09 8.52 -1.02
N THR A 111 -12.23 9.12 -1.83
CA THR A 111 -10.80 9.27 -1.55
C THR A 111 -10.49 10.66 -0.96
N VAL A 112 -9.31 10.85 -0.41
CA VAL A 112 -8.79 12.20 -0.18
C VAL A 112 -8.67 12.89 -1.54
N PRO A 113 -9.32 14.05 -1.77
CA PRO A 113 -9.28 14.73 -3.05
C PRO A 113 -7.83 14.91 -3.52
N THR A 114 -7.54 14.48 -4.75
CA THR A 114 -6.18 14.42 -5.26
C THR A 114 -6.11 15.11 -6.63
N ILE A 115 -5.13 15.99 -6.80
CA ILE A 115 -4.74 16.56 -8.08
C ILE A 115 -3.36 16.04 -8.45
N ALA A 116 -3.23 15.44 -9.63
CA ALA A 116 -1.93 15.11 -10.20
C ALA A 116 -1.48 16.26 -11.10
N VAL A 117 -0.26 16.74 -10.90
CA VAL A 117 0.38 17.75 -11.74
C VAL A 117 1.65 17.19 -12.35
N GLU A 118 1.90 17.47 -13.63
CA GLU A 118 3.12 17.01 -14.33
C GLU A 118 4.35 17.83 -13.92
N ALA A 119 4.14 19.08 -13.54
CA ALA A 119 5.18 19.99 -13.07
C ALA A 119 4.63 20.85 -11.94
N LEU A 120 5.11 20.61 -10.72
CA LEU A 120 4.69 21.38 -9.56
C LEU A 120 5.27 22.79 -9.62
N ASP A 121 4.39 23.79 -9.48
CA ASP A 121 4.76 25.19 -9.37
C ASP A 121 3.83 25.93 -8.37
N GLU A 122 4.11 27.21 -8.13
CA GLU A 122 3.28 28.04 -7.24
C GLU A 122 1.85 28.20 -7.77
N HIS A 123 1.68 28.29 -9.08
CA HIS A 123 0.36 28.41 -9.69
C HIS A 123 -0.51 27.19 -9.44
N GLY A 124 0.06 26.00 -9.54
CA GLY A 124 -0.59 24.72 -9.21
C GLY A 124 -1.02 24.65 -7.75
N LEU A 125 -0.19 25.16 -6.81
CA LEU A 125 -0.55 25.22 -5.40
C LEU A 125 -1.71 26.21 -5.12
N ILE A 126 -1.72 27.37 -5.76
CA ILE A 126 -2.82 28.34 -5.64
C ILE A 126 -4.11 27.72 -6.16
N ALA A 127 -4.09 27.15 -7.37
CA ALA A 127 -5.25 26.49 -7.95
C ALA A 127 -5.79 25.32 -7.11
N ALA A 128 -4.90 24.56 -6.49
CA ALA A 128 -5.29 23.48 -5.59
C ALA A 128 -5.97 24.00 -4.30
N ARG A 129 -5.45 25.08 -3.69
CA ARG A 129 -6.09 25.72 -2.54
C ARG A 129 -7.50 26.21 -2.86
N ASP A 130 -7.67 26.87 -3.98
CA ASP A 130 -8.98 27.36 -4.46
C ASP A 130 -9.95 26.19 -4.70
N ARG A 131 -9.48 25.12 -5.36
CA ARG A 131 -10.29 23.94 -5.67
C ARG A 131 -10.73 23.17 -4.42
N PHE A 132 -9.85 23.03 -3.43
CA PHE A 132 -10.14 22.28 -2.20
C PHE A 132 -10.79 23.13 -1.12
N GLY A 133 -10.78 24.46 -1.25
CA GLY A 133 -11.26 25.39 -0.22
C GLY A 133 -10.45 25.31 1.07
N CYS A 134 -9.15 25.01 0.98
CA CYS A 134 -8.28 24.82 2.14
C CYS A 134 -6.98 25.62 2.00
N GLU A 135 -6.38 25.99 3.13
CA GLU A 135 -5.13 26.75 3.14
C GLU A 135 -3.89 25.86 3.07
N ARG A 136 -3.91 24.72 3.77
CA ARG A 136 -2.76 23.81 3.86
C ARG A 136 -2.90 22.64 2.91
N LEU A 137 -1.81 22.35 2.20
CA LEU A 137 -1.73 21.26 1.23
C LEU A 137 -0.65 20.26 1.62
N VAL A 138 -0.91 18.99 1.33
CA VAL A 138 0.10 17.94 1.30
C VAL A 138 0.50 17.72 -0.13
N VAL A 139 1.81 17.76 -0.40
CA VAL A 139 2.39 17.50 -1.71
C VAL A 139 3.29 16.28 -1.59
N LYS A 140 3.12 15.28 -2.45
CA LYS A 140 3.89 14.03 -2.42
C LYS A 140 4.19 13.50 -3.81
N PRO A 141 5.31 12.77 -4.01
CA PRO A 141 5.55 12.08 -5.27
C PRO A 141 4.46 11.03 -5.54
N PRO A 142 4.09 10.78 -6.80
CA PRO A 142 3.14 9.72 -7.12
C PRO A 142 3.70 8.32 -6.85
N VAL A 143 5.00 8.11 -7.02
CA VAL A 143 5.71 6.88 -6.68
C VAL A 143 6.59 7.15 -5.47
N SER A 144 6.21 6.62 -4.31
CA SER A 144 6.91 6.85 -3.05
C SER A 144 6.46 5.84 -1.98
N ALA A 145 7.30 5.63 -0.97
CA ALA A 145 6.98 4.86 0.22
C ALA A 145 7.40 5.64 1.48
N SER A 146 6.89 5.24 2.67
CA SER A 146 7.30 5.76 3.98
C SER A 146 7.26 7.29 4.11
N ALA A 147 6.32 7.97 3.42
CA ALA A 147 6.20 9.43 3.34
C ALA A 147 7.46 10.15 2.77
N THR A 148 8.33 9.45 2.06
CA THR A 148 9.49 10.04 1.39
C THR A 148 9.04 11.11 0.39
N GLY A 149 9.65 12.30 0.46
CA GLY A 149 9.32 13.42 -0.43
C GLY A 149 7.94 14.05 -0.18
N THR A 150 7.32 13.79 0.97
CA THR A 150 6.03 14.38 1.36
C THR A 150 6.23 15.68 2.12
N PHE A 151 5.60 16.75 1.65
CA PHE A 151 5.68 18.10 2.22
C PHE A 151 4.30 18.60 2.63
N LEU A 152 4.25 19.26 3.80
CA LEU A 152 3.10 20.04 4.23
C LEU A 152 3.39 21.52 3.94
N LEU A 153 2.58 22.14 3.08
CA LEU A 153 2.76 23.52 2.63
C LEU A 153 1.61 24.41 3.12
N SER A 154 1.98 25.47 3.83
CA SER A 154 1.08 26.53 4.29
C SER A 154 1.01 27.69 3.29
N PRO A 155 0.05 28.62 3.42
CA PRO A 155 0.04 29.84 2.60
C PRO A 155 1.35 30.63 2.76
N GLY A 156 1.95 30.99 1.63
CA GLY A 156 3.20 31.74 1.60
C GLY A 156 4.47 30.87 1.65
N ASP A 157 4.35 29.56 1.88
CA ASP A 157 5.51 28.66 1.71
C ASP A 157 5.87 28.56 0.23
N ALA A 158 7.16 28.68 -0.06
CA ALA A 158 7.68 28.43 -1.42
C ALA A 158 7.58 26.94 -1.77
N VAL A 159 7.48 26.64 -3.06
CA VAL A 159 7.65 25.26 -3.53
C VAL A 159 9.06 24.77 -3.15
N PRO A 160 9.20 23.62 -2.46
CA PRO A 160 10.52 23.08 -2.15
C PRO A 160 11.32 22.81 -3.43
N ALA A 161 12.57 23.29 -3.48
CA ALA A 161 13.40 23.22 -4.68
C ALA A 161 13.60 21.78 -5.21
N GLU A 162 13.59 20.80 -4.30
CA GLU A 162 13.73 19.38 -4.63
C GLU A 162 12.53 18.79 -5.38
N VAL A 163 11.36 19.43 -5.37
CA VAL A 163 10.13 18.97 -6.03
C VAL A 163 9.55 19.95 -7.04
N GLU A 164 10.13 21.15 -7.13
CA GLU A 164 9.74 22.14 -8.13
C GLU A 164 9.94 21.58 -9.56
N GLY A 165 8.94 21.77 -10.43
CA GLY A 165 8.94 21.27 -11.79
C GLY A 165 8.79 19.75 -11.91
N ARG A 166 8.61 19.01 -10.83
CA ARG A 166 8.41 17.55 -10.85
C ARG A 166 6.94 17.17 -10.88
N ARG A 167 6.67 15.97 -11.39
CA ARG A 167 5.36 15.34 -11.28
C ARG A 167 5.04 15.04 -9.82
N MET A 168 3.95 15.63 -9.30
CA MET A 168 3.54 15.52 -7.90
C MET A 168 2.04 15.33 -7.77
N LEU A 169 1.62 14.81 -6.62
CA LEU A 169 0.24 14.79 -6.16
C LEU A 169 0.04 15.90 -5.14
N ILE A 170 -1.09 16.61 -5.24
CA ILE A 170 -1.50 17.65 -4.30
C ILE A 170 -2.81 17.22 -3.64
N GLN A 171 -2.86 17.24 -2.31
CA GLN A 171 -4.01 16.87 -1.51
C GLN A 171 -4.29 17.94 -0.44
N PRO A 172 -5.53 18.12 0.03
CA PRO A 172 -5.80 18.93 1.20
C PRO A 172 -5.16 18.28 2.44
N TYR A 173 -4.64 19.09 3.35
CA TYR A 173 -4.20 18.60 4.65
C TYR A 173 -5.40 18.28 5.54
N LEU A 174 -5.53 17.06 6.02
CA LEU A 174 -6.59 16.62 6.93
C LEU A 174 -6.16 16.84 8.38
N GLN A 175 -6.73 17.86 9.03
CA GLN A 175 -6.43 18.15 10.45
C GLN A 175 -6.91 17.04 11.39
N SER A 176 -7.90 16.29 10.98
CA SER A 176 -8.48 15.17 11.71
C SER A 176 -7.44 14.08 12.03
N ILE A 177 -6.45 13.83 11.16
CA ILE A 177 -5.41 12.82 11.39
C ILE A 177 -4.66 13.09 12.70
N ALA A 178 -4.36 14.33 13.00
CA ALA A 178 -3.69 14.69 14.26
C ALA A 178 -4.57 14.44 15.50
N ARG A 179 -5.89 14.33 15.34
CA ARG A 179 -6.85 14.14 16.44
C ARG A 179 -7.34 12.70 16.56
N THR A 180 -7.66 12.07 15.44
CA THR A 180 -8.32 10.76 15.37
C THR A 180 -7.42 9.67 14.80
N GLY A 181 -6.29 10.03 14.18
CA GLY A 181 -5.39 9.09 13.54
C GLY A 181 -5.85 8.63 12.16
N GLU A 182 -5.18 7.62 11.66
CA GLU A 182 -5.41 6.94 10.40
C GLU A 182 -5.70 5.46 10.65
N TYR A 183 -6.74 4.94 10.01
CA TYR A 183 -7.14 3.55 10.11
C TYR A 183 -6.55 2.75 8.95
N SER A 184 -5.91 1.64 9.26
CA SER A 184 -5.45 0.65 8.28
C SER A 184 -6.33 -0.59 8.41
N LEU A 185 -7.05 -0.95 7.35
CA LEU A 185 -7.87 -2.16 7.30
C LEU A 185 -7.15 -3.22 6.45
N MET A 186 -6.97 -4.41 7.02
CA MET A 186 -6.43 -5.56 6.29
C MET A 186 -7.59 -6.40 5.74
N LEU A 187 -7.52 -6.66 4.43
CA LEU A 187 -8.47 -7.51 3.72
C LEU A 187 -7.73 -8.62 2.99
N PHE A 188 -8.29 -9.83 3.06
CA PHE A 188 -7.78 -11.01 2.35
C PHE A 188 -8.92 -11.57 1.49
N ASP A 189 -8.66 -11.67 0.16
CA ASP A 189 -9.67 -12.10 -0.81
C ASP A 189 -10.98 -11.28 -0.68
N GLY A 190 -10.86 -9.95 -0.52
CA GLY A 190 -11.97 -9.01 -0.33
C GLY A 190 -12.67 -9.06 1.04
N HIS A 191 -12.26 -9.96 1.96
CA HIS A 191 -12.85 -10.10 3.28
C HIS A 191 -12.03 -9.34 4.33
N PHE A 192 -12.71 -8.55 5.14
CA PHE A 192 -12.09 -7.86 6.27
C PHE A 192 -11.56 -8.86 7.30
N SER A 193 -10.34 -8.62 7.78
CA SER A 193 -9.68 -9.42 8.82
C SER A 193 -9.56 -8.64 10.13
N HIS A 194 -8.82 -7.56 10.12
CA HIS A 194 -8.55 -6.74 11.30
C HIS A 194 -8.19 -5.31 10.89
N ALA A 195 -8.12 -4.42 11.88
CA ALA A 195 -7.75 -3.03 11.66
C ALA A 195 -6.75 -2.53 12.71
N ILE A 196 -5.92 -1.59 12.28
CA ILE A 196 -4.96 -0.88 13.11
C ILE A 196 -5.26 0.61 13.05
N LEU A 197 -5.27 1.27 14.21
CA LEU A 197 -5.28 2.73 14.31
C LEU A 197 -3.83 3.20 14.45
N LYS A 198 -3.41 4.05 13.52
CA LYS A 198 -2.12 4.74 13.54
C LYS A 198 -2.34 6.18 14.03
N THR A 199 -1.59 6.62 15.03
CA THR A 199 -1.67 8.00 15.53
C THR A 199 -0.31 8.67 15.47
N PRO A 200 -0.24 9.92 14.99
CA PRO A 200 1.04 10.63 14.91
C PRO A 200 1.56 11.02 16.29
N ARG A 201 2.86 11.25 16.39
CA ARG A 201 3.44 11.92 17.56
C ARG A 201 2.88 13.33 17.69
N ALA A 202 2.74 13.82 18.90
CA ALA A 202 2.31 15.21 19.16
C ALA A 202 3.18 16.21 18.38
N GLY A 203 2.53 17.04 17.55
CA GLY A 203 3.18 18.06 16.72
C GLY A 203 3.65 17.56 15.34
N ASP A 204 3.42 16.30 14.99
CA ASP A 204 3.64 15.77 13.64
C ASP A 204 2.28 15.42 13.00
N PHE A 205 2.25 15.30 11.68
CA PHE A 205 1.08 14.85 10.91
C PHE A 205 1.30 13.43 10.34
N ARG A 206 2.55 12.94 10.37
CA ARG A 206 2.93 11.64 9.84
C ARG A 206 2.77 10.59 10.93
N VAL A 207 2.15 9.47 10.58
CA VAL A 207 1.76 8.42 11.53
C VAL A 207 2.78 7.28 11.66
N GLN A 208 3.85 7.31 10.87
CA GLN A 208 4.82 6.23 10.78
C GLN A 208 5.58 6.03 12.11
N PRO A 209 5.78 4.77 12.57
CA PRO A 209 6.44 4.46 13.85
C PRO A 209 7.87 5.01 13.97
N HIS A 210 8.66 4.96 12.89
CA HIS A 210 10.03 5.50 12.89
C HIS A 210 10.08 7.03 13.08
N LEU A 211 8.94 7.73 12.87
CA LEU A 211 8.77 9.16 13.17
C LEU A 211 8.14 9.40 14.54
N GLY A 212 7.93 8.33 15.33
CA GLY A 212 7.39 8.39 16.69
C GLY A 212 5.87 8.26 16.75
N GLY A 213 5.22 7.83 15.67
CA GLY A 213 3.81 7.42 15.66
C GLY A 213 3.58 6.15 16.48
N SER A 214 2.33 5.88 16.81
CA SER A 214 1.91 4.66 17.51
C SER A 214 0.88 3.89 16.69
N GLU A 215 0.88 2.57 16.87
CA GLU A 215 0.02 1.61 16.20
C GLU A 215 -0.69 0.75 17.23
N GLN A 216 -2.00 0.59 17.10
CA GLN A 216 -2.77 -0.27 18.01
C GLN A 216 -3.95 -0.93 17.28
N PRO A 217 -4.30 -2.18 17.63
CA PRO A 217 -5.50 -2.81 17.13
C PRO A 217 -6.75 -2.01 17.50
N CYS A 218 -7.70 -1.94 16.57
CA CYS A 218 -8.95 -1.24 16.79
C CYS A 218 -10.12 -1.92 16.06
N ALA A 219 -11.34 -1.54 16.41
CA ALA A 219 -12.49 -1.81 15.56
C ALA A 219 -12.51 -0.81 14.39
N PRO A 220 -12.90 -1.23 13.17
CA PRO A 220 -13.03 -0.31 12.05
C PRO A 220 -14.17 0.68 12.32
N PRO A 221 -14.06 1.95 11.86
CA PRO A 221 -15.18 2.88 11.90
C PRO A 221 -16.39 2.38 11.11
N GLU A 222 -17.56 2.88 11.43
CA GLU A 222 -18.78 2.58 10.67
C GLU A 222 -18.60 2.94 9.18
N GLY A 223 -18.97 2.03 8.28
CA GLY A 223 -18.84 2.20 6.84
C GLY A 223 -17.43 1.92 6.27
N ALA A 224 -16.40 1.80 7.09
CA ALA A 224 -15.02 1.62 6.65
C ALA A 224 -14.81 0.36 5.80
N GLU A 225 -15.39 -0.77 6.21
CA GLU A 225 -15.30 -2.01 5.43
C GLU A 225 -15.99 -1.92 4.07
N ALA A 226 -17.15 -1.27 4.00
CA ALA A 226 -17.85 -1.08 2.75
C ALA A 226 -17.07 -0.19 1.79
N LEU A 227 -16.46 0.90 2.30
CA LEU A 227 -15.62 1.80 1.54
C LEU A 227 -14.36 1.09 1.04
N ALA A 228 -13.69 0.30 1.90
CA ALA A 228 -12.52 -0.48 1.51
C ALA A 228 -12.84 -1.46 0.38
N ARG A 229 -13.92 -2.23 0.51
CA ARG A 229 -14.36 -3.16 -0.55
C ARG A 229 -14.73 -2.45 -1.86
N ALA A 230 -15.39 -1.29 -1.77
CA ALA A 230 -15.72 -0.51 -2.96
C ALA A 230 -14.45 -0.01 -3.68
N ALA A 231 -13.44 0.46 -2.93
CA ALA A 231 -12.17 0.89 -3.51
C ALA A 231 -11.41 -0.27 -4.17
N LEU A 232 -11.37 -1.45 -3.54
CA LEU A 232 -10.72 -2.64 -4.12
C LEU A 232 -11.47 -3.16 -5.35
N ALA A 233 -12.80 -3.09 -5.36
CA ALA A 233 -13.61 -3.50 -6.51
C ALA A 233 -13.45 -2.57 -7.73
N ALA A 234 -12.99 -1.33 -7.52
CA ALA A 234 -12.68 -0.38 -8.59
C ALA A 234 -11.26 -0.52 -9.15
N ALA A 235 -10.41 -1.37 -8.54
CA ALA A 235 -9.07 -1.66 -9.03
C ALA A 235 -9.12 -2.52 -10.31
N PRO A 236 -8.05 -2.51 -11.16
CA PRO A 236 -8.04 -3.22 -12.44
C PRO A 236 -8.05 -4.75 -12.32
N ALA A 237 -7.71 -5.29 -11.15
CA ALA A 237 -7.73 -6.72 -10.86
C ALA A 237 -8.02 -6.97 -9.38
N GLU A 238 -8.46 -8.20 -9.05
CA GLU A 238 -8.74 -8.60 -7.67
C GLU A 238 -7.45 -8.65 -6.82
N ALA A 239 -7.56 -8.15 -5.59
CA ALA A 239 -6.49 -8.22 -4.61
C ALA A 239 -6.66 -9.45 -3.70
N VAL A 240 -5.64 -10.30 -3.65
CA VAL A 240 -5.58 -11.45 -2.72
C VAL A 240 -5.30 -10.98 -1.30
N TYR A 241 -4.45 -9.97 -1.16
CA TYR A 241 -4.20 -9.26 0.09
C TYR A 241 -4.21 -7.75 -0.16
N ALA A 242 -4.68 -7.01 0.80
CA ALA A 242 -4.73 -5.55 0.74
C ALA A 242 -4.65 -4.94 2.14
N ARG A 243 -3.99 -3.80 2.23
CA ARG A 243 -4.17 -2.82 3.29
C ARG A 243 -4.82 -1.57 2.70
N VAL A 244 -5.90 -1.14 3.32
CA VAL A 244 -6.62 0.06 2.92
C VAL A 244 -6.48 1.09 4.03
N ASP A 245 -5.74 2.15 3.76
CA ASP A 245 -5.51 3.24 4.69
C ASP A 245 -6.56 4.33 4.48
N MET A 246 -7.20 4.78 5.56
CA MET A 246 -8.25 5.78 5.53
C MET A 246 -8.26 6.67 6.77
N ALA A 247 -8.74 7.88 6.59
CA ALA A 247 -8.97 8.82 7.67
C ALA A 247 -10.32 9.53 7.49
N ALA A 248 -10.90 10.05 8.58
CA ALA A 248 -12.02 10.97 8.46
C ALA A 248 -11.49 12.32 7.96
N ASP A 249 -12.18 12.99 7.05
CA ASP A 249 -11.92 14.38 6.73
C ASP A 249 -12.44 15.31 7.85
N ASP A 250 -12.25 16.61 7.72
CA ASP A 250 -12.66 17.58 8.75
C ASP A 250 -14.18 17.67 8.92
N SER A 251 -14.97 17.12 8.01
CA SER A 251 -16.43 16.94 8.15
C SER A 251 -16.83 15.65 8.86
N GLY A 252 -15.88 14.75 9.13
CA GLY A 252 -16.09 13.43 9.70
C GLY A 252 -16.39 12.34 8.66
N THR A 253 -16.31 12.66 7.36
CA THR A 253 -16.48 11.66 6.28
C THR A 253 -15.22 10.84 6.11
N LEU A 254 -15.35 9.50 6.11
CA LEU A 254 -14.22 8.61 5.83
C LEU A 254 -13.78 8.73 4.38
N ARG A 255 -12.46 8.79 4.19
CA ARG A 255 -11.81 8.88 2.89
C ARG A 255 -10.64 7.92 2.78
N ILE A 256 -10.53 7.25 1.65
CA ILE A 256 -9.35 6.45 1.31
C ILE A 256 -8.16 7.39 1.15
N MET A 257 -7.10 7.12 1.87
CA MET A 257 -5.82 7.81 1.77
C MET A 257 -4.85 7.08 0.86
N GLU A 258 -4.85 5.74 0.94
CA GLU A 258 -3.97 4.88 0.17
C GLU A 258 -4.52 3.45 0.10
N LEU A 259 -4.23 2.76 -1.00
CA LEU A 259 -4.31 1.31 -1.12
C LEU A 259 -2.88 0.77 -1.14
N GLU A 260 -2.54 -0.12 -0.23
CA GLU A 260 -1.28 -0.82 -0.25
C GLU A 260 -1.50 -2.27 -0.68
N LEU A 261 -1.15 -2.55 -1.94
CA LEU A 261 -1.35 -3.83 -2.60
C LEU A 261 -0.04 -4.49 -2.99
N ILE A 262 1.10 -3.79 -2.81
CA ILE A 262 2.44 -4.25 -3.16
C ILE A 262 3.09 -4.89 -1.93
N GLU A 263 3.47 -4.08 -0.94
CA GLU A 263 4.29 -4.49 0.20
C GLU A 263 3.73 -3.97 1.54
N PRO A 264 2.42 -4.18 1.81
CA PRO A 264 1.80 -3.69 3.02
C PRO A 264 2.36 -4.37 4.27
N ALA A 265 2.59 -3.61 5.33
CA ALA A 265 2.65 -4.21 6.66
C ALA A 265 1.24 -4.76 7.00
N LEU A 266 1.12 -6.08 7.07
CA LEU A 266 -0.17 -6.76 7.29
C LEU A 266 -0.53 -6.94 8.76
N TRP A 267 0.38 -6.64 9.70
CA TRP A 267 0.18 -6.79 11.15
C TRP A 267 -0.51 -8.10 11.56
N LEU A 268 -0.13 -9.23 10.95
CA LEU A 268 -0.74 -10.54 11.15
C LEU A 268 -0.72 -11.02 12.61
N GLN A 269 0.22 -10.51 13.41
CA GLN A 269 0.28 -10.77 14.85
C GLN A 269 -0.93 -10.21 15.61
N HIS A 270 -1.64 -9.23 15.05
CA HIS A 270 -2.87 -8.64 15.58
C HIS A 270 -4.15 -9.22 14.95
N ALA A 271 -4.01 -10.04 13.92
CA ALA A 271 -5.15 -10.74 13.33
C ALA A 271 -5.77 -11.74 14.35
N PRO A 272 -7.11 -11.83 14.44
CA PRO A 272 -7.76 -12.77 15.37
C PRO A 272 -7.35 -14.22 15.15
N ASP A 273 -7.02 -14.59 13.93
CA ASP A 273 -6.64 -15.93 13.47
C ASP A 273 -5.14 -16.08 13.21
N LYS A 274 -4.33 -15.08 13.62
CA LYS A 274 -2.87 -15.04 13.43
C LYS A 274 -2.42 -15.27 11.98
N GLY A 275 -3.19 -14.74 11.01
CA GLY A 275 -2.89 -14.79 9.60
C GLY A 275 -3.40 -16.03 8.87
N ALA A 276 -4.26 -16.86 9.49
CA ALA A 276 -4.82 -18.03 8.79
C ALA A 276 -5.71 -17.62 7.59
N ALA A 277 -6.44 -16.50 7.68
CA ALA A 277 -7.21 -15.94 6.56
C ALA A 277 -6.30 -15.53 5.40
N PHE A 278 -5.15 -14.90 5.68
CA PHE A 278 -4.14 -14.55 4.68
C PHE A 278 -3.61 -15.80 3.98
N ALA A 279 -3.14 -16.81 4.73
CA ALA A 279 -2.65 -18.06 4.17
C ALA A 279 -3.73 -18.78 3.32
N SER A 280 -4.99 -18.73 3.75
CA SER A 280 -6.12 -19.31 3.01
C SER A 280 -6.39 -18.56 1.71
N ALA A 281 -6.28 -17.23 1.70
CA ALA A 281 -6.43 -16.42 0.49
C ALA A 281 -5.33 -16.73 -0.54
N VAL A 282 -4.07 -16.83 -0.09
CA VAL A 282 -2.95 -17.24 -0.95
C VAL A 282 -3.18 -18.63 -1.53
N ARG A 283 -3.66 -19.59 -0.72
CA ARG A 283 -3.98 -20.95 -1.21
C ARG A 283 -5.05 -20.94 -2.29
N ARG A 284 -6.15 -20.22 -2.10
CA ARG A 284 -7.19 -20.09 -3.12
C ARG A 284 -6.68 -19.49 -4.42
N ALA A 285 -5.79 -18.49 -4.32
CA ALA A 285 -5.20 -17.86 -5.50
C ALA A 285 -4.31 -18.81 -6.31
N ILE A 286 -3.62 -19.75 -5.66
CA ILE A 286 -2.83 -20.80 -6.33
C ILE A 286 -3.75 -21.84 -6.97
N GLU A 287 -4.76 -22.32 -6.23
CA GLU A 287 -5.66 -23.38 -6.69
C GLU A 287 -6.63 -22.89 -7.78
N GLN A 288 -6.98 -21.61 -7.78
CA GLN A 288 -7.90 -20.96 -8.71
C GLN A 288 -7.27 -19.65 -9.21
N PRO A 289 -6.35 -19.69 -10.19
CA PRO A 289 -5.74 -18.49 -10.73
C PRO A 289 -6.76 -17.44 -11.16
N LEU A 290 -6.51 -16.17 -10.85
CA LEU A 290 -7.42 -15.03 -11.03
C LEU A 290 -7.96 -14.87 -12.46
N ALA A 291 -7.26 -15.40 -13.47
CA ALA A 291 -7.72 -15.41 -14.87
C ALA A 291 -8.99 -16.25 -15.12
N ASN A 292 -9.47 -17.01 -14.14
CA ASN A 292 -10.63 -17.92 -14.22
C ASN A 292 -11.72 -17.58 -13.18
N ARG A 293 -11.63 -16.44 -12.49
CA ARG A 293 -12.66 -15.98 -11.55
C ARG A 293 -13.63 -14.97 -12.15
#